data_dfbcc01a827394e976b9b93373f14829
#
_entry.id   dfbcc01a827394e976b9b93373f14829
#
_cell.length_a   1.000
_cell.length_b   1.000
_cell.length_c   1.000
_cell.angle_alpha   90.00
_cell.angle_beta   90.00
_cell.angle_gamma   90.00
#
_symmetry.space_group_name_H-M   'P 1'
#
loop_
_entity.id
_entity.type
_entity.pdbx_description
1 polymer ?
#
loop_
_entity_poly.entity_id
_entity_poly.type
_entity_poly.pdbx_seq_one_letter_code
_entity_poly.pdbx_strand_id
1 'polypeptide(L)'
;AVILVMIPLVILIAYIISVISGVLSDVLVVNPSGFNLNLDTVINQMVNSLPADISSGIDTASIKSSLSGFIKDIGNVVLDYIVSLASKLLSISVDLFILFASIYYFIRDGDNCYDFVESFIPQESKDFFERTVNSVKEVLKSIFYGHFLTSLIIGIIAAVGYSLLGYSQGVFLGVLTGIFQLIPIFGPWPIYWTLAIVDLISGNYVRVVIVILFGFFLSLSDMYIRPALSSHYADIHPL
;
A
#
# COMPACT_ATOMS: atom_id res chain seq x y z
N ALA A 1 25.50 8.83 5.78
CA ALA A 1 24.14 9.19 5.36
C ALA A 1 23.38 7.95 4.85
N VAL A 2 23.88 7.21 3.84
CA VAL A 2 23.18 6.05 3.25
C VAL A 2 22.87 4.97 4.31
N ILE A 3 23.83 4.60 5.14
CA ILE A 3 23.64 3.60 6.21
C ILE A 3 22.57 4.05 7.21
N LEU A 4 22.51 5.33 7.51
CA LEU A 4 21.55 5.91 8.48
C LEU A 4 20.10 5.85 7.97
N VAL A 5 19.88 5.87 6.65
CA VAL A 5 18.56 5.71 6.03
C VAL A 5 18.22 4.21 5.84
N MET A 6 19.23 3.39 5.53
CA MET A 6 19.06 1.95 5.33
C MET A 6 18.65 1.21 6.60
N ILE A 7 19.21 1.55 7.77
CA ILE A 7 18.90 0.90 9.03
C ILE A 7 17.41 0.99 9.38
N PRO A 8 16.76 2.17 9.42
CA PRO A 8 15.32 2.27 9.69
C PRO A 8 14.46 1.52 8.67
N LEU A 9 14.85 1.50 7.40
CA LEU A 9 14.10 0.82 6.35
C LEU A 9 14.17 -0.70 6.50
N VAL A 10 15.34 -1.26 6.80
CA VAL A 10 15.52 -2.69 7.07
C VAL A 10 14.75 -3.10 8.34
N ILE A 11 14.79 -2.27 9.38
CA ILE A 11 14.01 -2.50 10.61
C ILE A 11 12.51 -2.48 10.30
N LEU A 12 12.03 -1.53 9.49
CA LEU A 12 10.64 -1.45 9.09
C LEU A 12 10.19 -2.68 8.31
N ILE A 13 10.98 -3.13 7.33
CA ILE A 13 10.71 -4.34 6.55
C ILE A 13 10.71 -5.58 7.46
N ALA A 14 11.69 -5.73 8.33
CA ALA A 14 11.76 -6.83 9.28
C ALA A 14 10.56 -6.82 10.25
N TYR A 15 10.13 -5.64 10.70
CA TYR A 15 8.94 -5.49 11.54
C TYR A 15 7.66 -5.86 10.78
N ILE A 16 7.49 -5.42 9.54
CA ILE A 16 6.35 -5.79 8.69
C ILE A 16 6.28 -7.31 8.53
N ILE A 17 7.40 -7.96 8.25
CA ILE A 17 7.49 -9.42 8.12
C ILE A 17 7.14 -10.10 9.45
N SER A 18 7.64 -9.58 10.57
CA SER A 18 7.32 -10.11 11.91
C SER A 18 5.83 -10.01 12.22
N VAL A 19 5.19 -8.88 11.90
CA VAL A 19 3.74 -8.70 12.09
C VAL A 19 2.95 -9.65 11.20
N ILE A 20 3.32 -9.73 9.92
CA ILE A 20 2.65 -10.64 8.98
C ILE A 20 2.85 -12.11 9.40
N SER A 21 4.06 -12.51 9.80
CA SER A 21 4.34 -13.88 10.28
C SER A 21 3.62 -14.18 11.59
N GLY A 22 3.49 -13.19 12.49
CA GLY A 22 2.71 -13.31 13.72
C GLY A 22 1.23 -13.55 13.44
N VAL A 23 0.62 -12.72 12.60
CA VAL A 23 -0.77 -12.90 12.18
C VAL A 23 -0.95 -14.26 11.48
N LEU A 24 0.00 -14.65 10.64
CA LEU A 24 -0.05 -15.92 9.94
C LEU A 24 0.09 -17.12 10.90
N SER A 25 1.02 -17.06 11.87
CA SER A 25 1.18 -18.11 12.88
C SER A 25 -0.07 -18.24 13.74
N ASP A 26 -0.70 -17.14 14.16
CA ASP A 26 -1.95 -17.16 14.92
C ASP A 26 -3.08 -17.82 14.11
N VAL A 27 -3.18 -17.49 12.81
CA VAL A 27 -4.17 -18.10 11.90
C VAL A 27 -3.87 -19.57 11.62
N LEU A 28 -2.60 -19.98 11.47
CA LEU A 28 -2.19 -21.34 11.17
C LEU A 28 -2.12 -22.24 12.41
N VAL A 29 -1.75 -21.70 13.60
CA VAL A 29 -1.65 -22.46 14.85
C VAL A 29 -3.04 -22.73 15.44
N VAL A 30 -4.00 -21.82 15.25
CA VAL A 30 -5.39 -22.05 15.67
C VAL A 30 -6.06 -23.17 14.85
N ASN A 31 -5.56 -23.47 13.63
CA ASN A 31 -6.08 -24.56 12.81
C ASN A 31 -5.00 -25.18 11.89
N PRO A 32 -4.32 -26.26 12.32
CA PRO A 32 -3.32 -26.97 11.49
C PRO A 32 -3.90 -27.61 10.19
N SER A 33 -5.21 -27.68 10.06
CA SER A 33 -5.93 -28.22 8.90
C SER A 33 -6.29 -27.14 7.83
N GLY A 34 -5.67 -25.95 7.93
CA GLY A 34 -5.95 -24.83 7.02
C GLY A 34 -7.24 -24.10 7.40
N PHE A 35 -7.36 -22.90 6.93
CA PHE A 35 -8.46 -21.95 7.04
C PHE A 35 -9.83 -22.58 7.31
N ASN A 36 -10.16 -22.87 8.58
CA ASN A 36 -11.50 -23.26 8.99
C ASN A 36 -12.25 -22.02 9.49
N LEU A 37 -12.67 -21.19 8.54
CA LEU A 37 -13.79 -20.30 8.80
C LEU A 37 -14.97 -21.17 9.25
N ASN A 38 -15.63 -20.79 10.32
CA ASN A 38 -16.86 -21.45 10.74
C ASN A 38 -17.97 -21.05 9.75
N LEU A 39 -17.74 -21.45 8.47
CA LEU A 39 -18.62 -21.14 7.34
C LEU A 39 -20.03 -21.64 7.60
N ASP A 40 -20.16 -22.71 8.41
CA ASP A 40 -21.45 -23.24 8.84
C ASP A 40 -22.28 -22.20 9.56
N THR A 41 -21.67 -21.45 10.48
CA THR A 41 -22.38 -20.43 11.24
C THR A 41 -22.82 -19.27 10.33
N VAL A 42 -21.94 -18.86 9.41
CA VAL A 42 -22.21 -17.73 8.50
C VAL A 42 -23.26 -18.09 7.46
N ILE A 43 -23.11 -19.24 6.82
CA ILE A 43 -24.05 -19.70 5.80
C ILE A 43 -25.41 -19.96 6.44
N ASN A 44 -25.45 -20.62 7.61
CA ASN A 44 -26.69 -20.86 8.32
C ASN A 44 -27.37 -19.56 8.79
N GLN A 45 -26.61 -18.57 9.24
CA GLN A 45 -27.17 -17.25 9.58
C GLN A 45 -27.73 -16.54 8.36
N MET A 46 -27.00 -16.57 7.22
CA MET A 46 -27.47 -15.99 5.96
C MET A 46 -28.72 -16.69 5.45
N VAL A 47 -28.73 -18.02 5.43
CA VAL A 47 -29.87 -18.79 4.93
C VAL A 47 -31.09 -18.64 5.85
N ASN A 48 -30.91 -18.61 7.17
CA ASN A 48 -31.97 -18.40 8.13
C ASN A 48 -32.54 -16.96 8.12
N SER A 49 -31.83 -16.01 7.59
CA SER A 49 -32.31 -14.63 7.40
C SER A 49 -33.12 -14.42 6.10
N LEU A 50 -33.17 -15.43 5.23
CA LEU A 50 -33.95 -15.40 3.98
C LEU A 50 -35.37 -15.92 4.19
N PRO A 51 -36.37 -15.45 3.42
CA PRO A 51 -37.71 -16.02 3.40
C PRO A 51 -37.67 -17.53 3.10
N ALA A 52 -38.55 -18.30 3.69
CA ALA A 52 -38.60 -19.77 3.61
C ALA A 52 -38.69 -20.30 2.18
N ASP A 53 -39.34 -19.56 1.29
CA ASP A 53 -39.50 -19.91 -0.13
C ASP A 53 -38.17 -19.86 -0.92
N ILE A 54 -37.21 -19.04 -0.48
CA ILE A 54 -35.89 -18.89 -1.09
C ILE A 54 -34.88 -19.86 -0.42
N SER A 55 -34.95 -20.00 0.88
CA SER A 55 -34.01 -20.84 1.65
C SER A 55 -34.11 -22.33 1.31
N SER A 56 -35.30 -22.84 0.94
CA SER A 56 -35.51 -24.25 0.57
C SER A 56 -34.86 -24.68 -0.75
N GLY A 57 -34.49 -23.74 -1.61
CA GLY A 57 -33.82 -23.99 -2.90
C GLY A 57 -32.29 -23.83 -2.86
N ILE A 58 -31.71 -23.41 -1.74
CA ILE A 58 -30.28 -23.13 -1.66
C ILE A 58 -29.50 -24.37 -1.22
N ASP A 59 -28.63 -24.87 -2.09
CA ASP A 59 -27.68 -25.92 -1.74
C ASP A 59 -26.50 -25.33 -0.93
N THR A 60 -26.69 -25.31 0.38
CA THR A 60 -25.71 -24.82 1.36
C THR A 60 -24.39 -25.59 1.31
N ALA A 61 -24.41 -26.87 0.91
CA ALA A 61 -23.22 -27.70 0.81
C ALA A 61 -22.34 -27.26 -0.37
N SER A 62 -22.92 -26.97 -1.52
CA SER A 62 -22.21 -26.44 -2.70
C SER A 62 -21.64 -25.07 -2.46
N ILE A 63 -22.38 -24.18 -1.79
CA ILE A 63 -21.88 -22.84 -1.43
C ILE A 63 -20.70 -22.96 -0.47
N LYS A 64 -20.81 -23.82 0.57
CA LYS A 64 -19.75 -24.05 1.54
C LYS A 64 -18.49 -24.59 0.87
N SER A 65 -18.59 -25.59 0.00
CA SER A 65 -17.44 -26.17 -0.69
C SER A 65 -16.76 -25.15 -1.62
N SER A 66 -17.53 -24.35 -2.35
CA SER A 66 -17.01 -23.32 -3.24
C SER A 66 -16.33 -22.20 -2.46
N LEU A 67 -16.95 -21.74 -1.37
CA LEU A 67 -16.40 -20.68 -0.54
C LEU A 67 -15.15 -21.13 0.24
N SER A 68 -15.13 -22.36 0.75
CA SER A 68 -13.95 -22.93 1.41
C SER A 68 -12.79 -23.14 0.43
N GLY A 69 -13.09 -23.58 -0.80
CA GLY A 69 -12.12 -23.68 -1.89
C GLY A 69 -11.49 -22.30 -2.21
N PHE A 70 -12.34 -21.31 -2.46
CA PHE A 70 -11.91 -19.95 -2.77
C PHE A 70 -11.04 -19.33 -1.65
N ILE A 71 -11.42 -19.51 -0.39
CA ILE A 71 -10.65 -19.01 0.76
C ILE A 71 -9.30 -19.73 0.87
N LYS A 72 -9.28 -21.05 0.67
CA LYS A 72 -8.05 -21.84 0.67
C LYS A 72 -7.10 -21.41 -0.46
N ASP A 73 -7.64 -21.15 -1.64
CA ASP A 73 -6.86 -20.70 -2.79
C ASP A 73 -6.26 -19.30 -2.52
N ILE A 74 -7.04 -18.36 -1.99
CA ILE A 74 -6.52 -17.05 -1.57
C ILE A 74 -5.45 -17.22 -0.48
N GLY A 75 -5.69 -18.06 0.52
CA GLY A 75 -4.73 -18.35 1.58
C GLY A 75 -3.39 -18.87 1.02
N ASN A 76 -3.43 -19.81 0.10
CA ASN A 76 -2.24 -20.35 -0.56
C ASN A 76 -1.50 -19.27 -1.37
N VAL A 77 -2.22 -18.47 -2.16
CA VAL A 77 -1.61 -17.36 -2.93
C VAL A 77 -0.93 -16.35 -2.01
N VAL A 78 -1.55 -16.00 -0.89
CA VAL A 78 -0.96 -15.08 0.10
C VAL A 78 0.28 -15.70 0.75
N LEU A 79 0.22 -16.98 1.13
CA LEU A 79 1.37 -17.70 1.69
C LEU A 79 2.54 -17.77 0.71
N ASP A 80 2.29 -18.17 -0.53
CA ASP A 80 3.31 -18.23 -1.57
C ASP A 80 3.94 -16.87 -1.84
N TYR A 81 3.13 -15.82 -1.80
CA TYR A 81 3.62 -14.45 -1.96
C TYR A 81 4.52 -14.03 -0.80
N ILE A 82 4.16 -14.34 0.44
CA ILE A 82 4.96 -14.04 1.64
C ILE A 82 6.28 -14.81 1.63
N VAL A 83 6.25 -16.10 1.31
CA VAL A 83 7.46 -16.93 1.17
C VAL A 83 8.36 -16.40 0.05
N SER A 84 7.76 -16.01 -1.07
CA SER A 84 8.46 -15.38 -2.20
C SER A 84 9.09 -14.04 -1.81
N LEU A 85 8.40 -13.20 -1.05
CA LEU A 85 8.96 -11.95 -0.52
C LEU A 85 10.14 -12.24 0.43
N ALA A 86 9.98 -13.18 1.35
CA ALA A 86 11.04 -13.55 2.29
C ALA A 86 12.30 -14.04 1.57
N SER A 87 12.16 -14.85 0.52
CA SER A 87 13.28 -15.34 -0.30
C SER A 87 13.97 -14.25 -1.12
N LYS A 88 13.26 -13.18 -1.46
CA LYS A 88 13.77 -12.04 -2.22
C LYS A 88 14.35 -10.92 -1.34
N LEU A 89 14.31 -11.02 -0.02
CA LEU A 89 14.77 -9.97 0.88
C LEU A 89 16.22 -9.55 0.63
N LEU A 90 17.09 -10.51 0.34
CA LEU A 90 18.50 -10.22 0.05
C LEU A 90 18.64 -9.41 -1.24
N SER A 91 17.93 -9.79 -2.29
CA SER A 91 17.91 -9.05 -3.56
C SER A 91 17.35 -7.64 -3.37
N ILE A 92 16.20 -7.52 -2.71
CA ILE A 92 15.58 -6.23 -2.40
C ILE A 92 16.53 -5.34 -1.59
N SER A 93 17.28 -5.91 -0.65
CA SER A 93 18.25 -5.16 0.15
C SER A 93 19.40 -4.60 -0.71
N VAL A 94 19.87 -5.37 -1.68
CA VAL A 94 20.90 -4.91 -2.64
C VAL A 94 20.33 -3.83 -3.56
N ASP A 95 19.12 -4.01 -4.09
CA ASP A 95 18.45 -3.03 -4.96
C ASP A 95 18.23 -1.70 -4.22
N LEU A 96 17.78 -1.77 -2.96
CA LEU A 96 17.62 -0.59 -2.10
C LEU A 96 18.96 0.09 -1.80
N PHE A 97 20.02 -0.69 -1.56
CA PHE A 97 21.36 -0.13 -1.36
C PHE A 97 21.82 0.63 -2.60
N ILE A 98 21.68 0.05 -3.79
CA ILE A 98 22.01 0.70 -5.05
C ILE A 98 21.17 1.96 -5.26
N LEU A 99 19.86 1.90 -5.01
CA LEU A 99 18.96 3.04 -5.11
C LEU A 99 19.41 4.19 -4.19
N PHE A 100 19.63 3.93 -2.92
CA PHE A 100 20.02 4.97 -1.96
C PHE A 100 21.44 5.49 -2.20
N ALA A 101 22.38 4.62 -2.62
CA ALA A 101 23.69 5.04 -3.04
C ALA A 101 23.60 5.96 -4.25
N SER A 102 22.80 5.61 -5.26
CA SER A 102 22.59 6.43 -6.45
C SER A 102 22.00 7.79 -6.09
N ILE A 103 20.95 7.83 -5.27
CA ILE A 103 20.33 9.08 -4.79
C ILE A 103 21.37 9.94 -4.07
N TYR A 104 22.19 9.34 -3.20
CA TYR A 104 23.23 10.07 -2.49
C TYR A 104 24.23 10.71 -3.43
N TYR A 105 24.74 9.95 -4.43
CA TYR A 105 25.71 10.47 -5.41
C TYR A 105 25.08 11.54 -6.29
N PHE A 106 23.83 11.38 -6.74
CA PHE A 106 23.14 12.41 -7.52
C PHE A 106 22.90 13.69 -6.73
N ILE A 107 22.60 13.60 -5.43
CA ILE A 107 22.45 14.80 -4.58
C ILE A 107 23.83 15.47 -4.36
N ARG A 108 24.89 14.68 -4.17
CA ARG A 108 26.23 15.21 -3.92
C ARG A 108 26.90 15.81 -5.13
N ASP A 109 26.79 15.11 -6.25
CA ASP A 109 27.56 15.44 -7.47
C ASP A 109 26.63 15.94 -8.61
N GLY A 110 25.38 16.30 -8.29
CA GLY A 110 24.36 16.71 -9.27
C GLY A 110 24.77 17.94 -10.09
N ASP A 111 25.42 18.92 -9.45
CA ASP A 111 25.91 20.10 -10.16
C ASP A 111 27.01 19.73 -11.17
N ASN A 112 27.93 18.86 -10.81
CA ASN A 112 28.96 18.36 -11.72
C ASN A 112 28.37 17.59 -12.92
N CYS A 113 27.29 16.80 -12.64
CA CYS A 113 26.57 16.10 -13.71
C CYS A 113 25.85 17.09 -14.63
N TYR A 114 25.27 18.15 -14.10
CA TYR A 114 24.63 19.19 -14.88
C TYR A 114 25.63 19.88 -15.79
N ASP A 115 26.78 20.37 -15.25
CA ASP A 115 27.86 21.04 -15.98
C ASP A 115 28.45 20.13 -17.08
N PHE A 116 28.60 18.84 -16.77
CA PHE A 116 29.07 17.86 -17.73
C PHE A 116 28.10 17.73 -18.92
N VAL A 117 26.81 17.59 -18.67
CA VAL A 117 25.78 17.50 -19.73
C VAL A 117 25.73 18.82 -20.51
N GLU A 118 25.78 19.99 -19.85
CA GLU A 118 25.74 21.30 -20.47
C GLU A 118 26.94 21.51 -21.41
N SER A 119 28.11 20.93 -21.08
CA SER A 119 29.33 21.04 -21.92
C SER A 119 29.18 20.46 -23.33
N PHE A 120 28.23 19.54 -23.56
CA PHE A 120 27.92 18.98 -24.86
C PHE A 120 26.90 19.81 -25.66
N ILE A 121 26.27 20.82 -25.03
CA ILE A 121 25.23 21.63 -25.68
C ILE A 121 25.86 22.76 -26.46
N PRO A 122 25.54 22.91 -27.78
CA PRO A 122 26.02 24.05 -28.57
C PRO A 122 25.54 25.38 -27.97
N GLN A 123 26.37 26.43 -28.09
CA GLN A 123 26.08 27.75 -27.52
C GLN A 123 24.73 28.32 -27.95
N GLU A 124 24.29 28.05 -29.18
CA GLU A 124 23.01 28.50 -29.73
C GLU A 124 21.81 27.86 -29.06
N SER A 125 21.97 26.70 -28.42
CA SER A 125 20.90 25.91 -27.79
C SER A 125 20.94 25.98 -26.26
N LYS A 126 21.90 26.67 -25.66
CA LYS A 126 22.06 26.74 -24.20
C LYS A 126 20.82 27.33 -23.51
N ASP A 127 20.28 28.43 -24.00
CA ASP A 127 19.08 29.07 -23.44
C ASP A 127 17.87 28.18 -23.50
N PHE A 128 17.74 27.37 -24.54
CA PHE A 128 16.65 26.40 -24.65
C PHE A 128 16.84 25.26 -23.64
N PHE A 129 18.07 24.77 -23.50
CA PHE A 129 18.40 23.70 -22.54
C PHE A 129 18.12 24.15 -21.10
N GLU A 130 18.61 25.34 -20.70
CA GLU A 130 18.35 25.87 -19.35
C GLU A 130 16.86 26.02 -19.04
N ARG A 131 16.08 26.59 -19.98
CA ARG A 131 14.62 26.71 -19.80
C ARG A 131 13.97 25.34 -19.66
N THR A 132 14.38 24.38 -20.47
CA THR A 132 13.84 23.02 -20.42
C THR A 132 14.17 22.35 -19.08
N VAL A 133 15.41 22.43 -18.62
CA VAL A 133 15.81 21.87 -17.32
C VAL A 133 15.07 22.53 -16.15
N ASN A 134 14.92 23.85 -16.19
CA ASN A 134 14.19 24.57 -15.16
C ASN A 134 12.70 24.18 -15.14
N SER A 135 12.06 24.09 -16.31
CA SER A 135 10.67 23.61 -16.40
C SER A 135 10.52 22.17 -15.88
N VAL A 136 11.45 21.28 -16.21
CA VAL A 136 11.45 19.91 -15.67
C VAL A 136 11.63 19.90 -14.15
N LYS A 137 12.56 20.73 -13.62
CA LYS A 137 12.75 20.87 -12.16
C LYS A 137 11.47 21.33 -11.47
N GLU A 138 10.77 22.33 -12.00
CA GLU A 138 9.51 22.83 -11.44
C GLU A 138 8.41 21.78 -11.45
N VAL A 139 8.25 21.07 -12.58
CA VAL A 139 7.26 19.98 -12.69
C VAL A 139 7.57 18.85 -11.70
N LEU A 140 8.84 18.39 -11.65
CA LEU A 140 9.25 17.37 -10.69
C LEU A 140 9.03 17.81 -9.25
N LYS A 141 9.42 19.06 -8.92
CA LYS A 141 9.20 19.63 -7.59
C LYS A 141 7.73 19.63 -7.22
N SER A 142 6.85 20.07 -8.12
CA SER A 142 5.40 20.06 -7.90
C SER A 142 4.86 18.64 -7.67
N ILE A 143 5.28 17.66 -8.47
CA ILE A 143 4.89 16.27 -8.32
C ILE A 143 5.35 15.72 -6.95
N PHE A 144 6.61 15.92 -6.59
CA PHE A 144 7.15 15.42 -5.32
C PHE A 144 6.44 16.04 -4.11
N TYR A 145 6.26 17.36 -4.09
CA TYR A 145 5.54 18.04 -3.00
C TYR A 145 4.08 17.59 -2.94
N GLY A 146 3.41 17.49 -4.08
CA GLY A 146 2.03 17.00 -4.16
C GLY A 146 1.90 15.58 -3.59
N HIS A 147 2.75 14.65 -4.01
CA HIS A 147 2.75 13.28 -3.50
C HIS A 147 3.10 13.20 -2.02
N PHE A 148 4.13 13.92 -1.57
CA PHE A 148 4.56 13.91 -0.17
C PHE A 148 3.47 14.45 0.77
N LEU A 149 2.90 15.63 0.45
CA LEU A 149 1.84 16.21 1.27
C LEU A 149 0.58 15.32 1.26
N THR A 150 0.20 14.80 0.10
CA THR A 150 -0.95 13.89 0.01
C THR A 150 -0.72 12.65 0.85
N SER A 151 0.48 12.03 0.78
CA SER A 151 0.80 10.85 1.57
C SER A 151 0.74 11.10 3.08
N LEU A 152 1.19 12.28 3.51
CA LEU A 152 1.13 12.67 4.92
C LEU A 152 -0.33 12.84 5.37
N ILE A 153 -1.15 13.55 4.61
CA ILE A 153 -2.56 13.78 4.91
C ILE A 153 -3.32 12.45 4.93
N ILE A 154 -3.19 11.64 3.89
CA ILE A 154 -3.87 10.33 3.79
C ILE A 154 -3.39 9.39 4.91
N GLY A 155 -2.09 9.39 5.22
CA GLY A 155 -1.53 8.61 6.33
C GLY A 155 -2.12 9.00 7.68
N ILE A 156 -2.29 10.29 7.95
CA ILE A 156 -2.93 10.79 9.19
C ILE A 156 -4.41 10.39 9.25
N ILE A 157 -5.15 10.60 8.17
CA ILE A 157 -6.57 10.22 8.10
C ILE A 157 -6.71 8.70 8.29
N ALA A 158 -5.85 7.90 7.66
CA ALA A 158 -5.82 6.46 7.82
C ALA A 158 -5.49 6.04 9.26
N ALA A 159 -4.50 6.68 9.91
CA ALA A 159 -4.14 6.40 11.30
C ALA A 159 -5.32 6.62 12.25
N VAL A 160 -6.00 7.75 12.11
CA VAL A 160 -7.20 8.07 12.90
C VAL A 160 -8.31 7.07 12.61
N GLY A 161 -8.62 6.83 11.33
CA GLY A 161 -9.70 5.93 10.94
C GLY A 161 -9.48 4.48 11.40
N TYR A 162 -8.29 3.91 11.19
CA TYR A 162 -7.99 2.56 11.66
C TYR A 162 -8.02 2.46 13.20
N SER A 163 -7.57 3.50 13.91
CA SER A 163 -7.67 3.54 15.37
C SER A 163 -9.13 3.56 15.83
N LEU A 164 -9.99 4.34 15.18
CA LEU A 164 -11.44 4.39 15.48
C LEU A 164 -12.15 3.07 15.14
N LEU A 165 -11.68 2.35 14.12
CA LEU A 165 -12.20 1.03 13.76
C LEU A 165 -11.74 -0.06 14.74
N GLY A 166 -10.94 0.29 15.76
CA GLY A 166 -10.51 -0.61 16.81
C GLY A 166 -9.32 -1.51 16.46
N TYR A 167 -8.53 -1.13 15.46
CA TYR A 167 -7.24 -1.78 15.21
C TYR A 167 -6.22 -1.32 16.26
N SER A 168 -5.65 -2.26 17.00
CA SER A 168 -4.67 -1.97 18.07
C SER A 168 -3.43 -1.22 17.57
N GLN A 169 -3.08 -1.37 16.30
CA GLN A 169 -1.94 -0.73 15.64
C GLN A 169 -2.39 0.32 14.60
N GLY A 170 -3.52 0.99 14.83
CA GLY A 170 -4.10 1.93 13.87
C GLY A 170 -3.15 3.03 13.41
N VAL A 171 -2.33 3.58 14.33
CA VAL A 171 -1.31 4.58 13.99
C VAL A 171 -0.24 4.00 13.06
N PHE A 172 0.25 2.80 13.35
CA PHE A 172 1.23 2.11 12.51
C PHE A 172 0.68 1.82 11.11
N LEU A 173 -0.56 1.33 11.03
CA LEU A 173 -1.25 1.08 9.77
C LEU A 173 -1.45 2.35 8.95
N GLY A 174 -1.71 3.47 9.62
CA GLY A 174 -1.79 4.78 8.98
C GLY A 174 -0.46 5.26 8.42
N VAL A 175 0.63 5.12 9.19
CA VAL A 175 1.99 5.42 8.72
C VAL A 175 2.34 4.55 7.52
N LEU A 176 2.04 3.26 7.60
CA LEU A 176 2.27 2.32 6.51
C LEU A 176 1.46 2.70 5.26
N THR A 177 0.20 3.10 5.43
CA THR A 177 -0.65 3.62 4.33
C THR A 177 -0.03 4.85 3.70
N GLY A 178 0.49 5.80 4.51
CA GLY A 178 1.20 6.98 4.01
C GLY A 178 2.46 6.62 3.22
N ILE A 179 3.25 5.63 3.67
CA ILE A 179 4.42 5.15 2.93
C ILE A 179 4.03 4.53 1.58
N PHE A 180 3.00 3.69 1.55
CA PHE A 180 2.49 3.13 0.29
C PHE A 180 1.95 4.21 -0.64
N GLN A 181 1.36 5.27 -0.08
CA GLN A 181 0.85 6.42 -0.82
C GLN A 181 1.96 7.22 -1.51
N LEU A 182 3.21 7.23 -0.99
CA LEU A 182 4.35 7.85 -1.66
C LEU A 182 4.67 7.20 -3.01
N ILE A 183 4.34 5.92 -3.15
CA ILE A 183 4.56 5.19 -4.39
C ILE A 183 3.34 5.37 -5.30
N PRO A 184 3.46 6.06 -6.46
CA PRO A 184 2.31 6.46 -7.28
C PRO A 184 1.39 5.32 -7.72
N ILE A 185 1.91 4.08 -7.79
CA ILE A 185 1.18 2.90 -8.26
C ILE A 185 0.36 2.25 -7.14
N PHE A 186 0.83 2.32 -5.90
CA PHE A 186 0.22 1.57 -4.80
C PHE A 186 -0.94 2.30 -4.12
N GLY A 187 -0.77 3.55 -3.70
CA GLY A 187 -1.84 4.24 -2.96
C GLY A 187 -2.23 3.54 -1.63
N PRO A 188 -3.45 3.80 -1.09
CA PRO A 188 -3.90 3.22 0.19
C PRO A 188 -4.44 1.79 0.08
N TRP A 189 -4.72 1.29 -1.15
CA TRP A 189 -5.45 0.04 -1.37
C TRP A 189 -4.77 -1.23 -0.80
N PRO A 190 -3.45 -1.39 -0.79
CA PRO A 190 -2.85 -2.63 -0.29
C PRO A 190 -3.14 -2.84 1.20
N ILE A 191 -3.20 -1.77 1.97
CA ILE A 191 -3.39 -1.84 3.41
C ILE A 191 -4.84 -2.19 3.75
N TYR A 192 -5.83 -1.44 3.22
CA TYR A 192 -7.22 -1.72 3.58
C TYR A 192 -7.72 -3.06 3.02
N TRP A 193 -7.23 -3.53 1.87
CA TRP A 193 -7.55 -4.88 1.39
C TRP A 193 -6.95 -5.96 2.28
N THR A 194 -5.69 -5.79 2.73
CA THR A 194 -5.08 -6.72 3.67
C THR A 194 -5.88 -6.80 4.97
N LEU A 195 -6.30 -5.64 5.51
CA LEU A 195 -7.13 -5.59 6.72
C LEU A 195 -8.50 -6.25 6.51
N ALA A 196 -9.14 -6.00 5.35
CA ALA A 196 -10.40 -6.64 5.01
C ALA A 196 -10.29 -8.17 4.96
N ILE A 197 -9.19 -8.70 4.39
CA ILE A 197 -8.92 -10.14 4.35
C ILE A 197 -8.72 -10.69 5.78
N VAL A 198 -7.92 -10.02 6.60
CA VAL A 198 -7.66 -10.43 7.99
C VAL A 198 -8.96 -10.45 8.81
N ASP A 199 -9.79 -9.41 8.69
CA ASP A 199 -11.08 -9.34 9.38
C ASP A 199 -12.08 -10.39 8.87
N LEU A 200 -12.06 -10.67 7.56
CA LEU A 200 -12.87 -11.73 6.96
C LEU A 200 -12.53 -13.10 7.57
N ILE A 201 -11.23 -13.38 7.67
CA ILE A 201 -10.73 -14.64 8.28
C ILE A 201 -11.08 -14.70 9.75
N SER A 202 -11.00 -13.56 10.45
CA SER A 202 -11.35 -13.46 11.89
C SER A 202 -12.86 -13.50 12.17
N GLY A 203 -13.71 -13.57 11.13
CA GLY A 203 -15.17 -13.59 11.26
C GLY A 203 -15.81 -12.24 11.59
N ASN A 204 -15.06 -11.14 11.47
CA ASN A 204 -15.53 -9.78 11.77
C ASN A 204 -16.18 -9.11 10.54
N TYR A 205 -17.25 -9.70 9.99
CA TYR A 205 -17.86 -9.27 8.72
C TYR A 205 -18.27 -7.80 8.66
N VAL A 206 -18.79 -7.29 9.79
CA VAL A 206 -19.18 -5.87 9.88
C VAL A 206 -17.95 -4.98 9.69
N ARG A 207 -16.82 -5.33 10.31
CA ARG A 207 -15.57 -4.58 10.15
C ARG A 207 -15.02 -4.68 8.75
N VAL A 208 -15.15 -5.84 8.08
CA VAL A 208 -14.77 -5.99 6.65
C VAL A 208 -15.47 -4.93 5.80
N VAL A 209 -16.79 -4.81 5.93
CA VAL A 209 -17.56 -3.83 5.14
C VAL A 209 -17.10 -2.41 5.46
N ILE A 210 -16.94 -2.09 6.75
CA ILE A 210 -16.55 -0.73 7.17
C ILE A 210 -15.13 -0.39 6.69
N VAL A 211 -14.17 -1.30 6.79
CA VAL A 211 -12.79 -1.04 6.36
C VAL A 211 -12.68 -0.90 4.85
N ILE A 212 -13.46 -1.64 4.08
CA ILE A 212 -13.53 -1.48 2.62
C ILE A 212 -14.13 -0.11 2.27
N LEU A 213 -15.26 0.28 2.86
CA LEU A 213 -15.87 1.59 2.64
C LEU A 213 -14.92 2.73 3.02
N PHE A 214 -14.22 2.60 4.15
CA PHE A 214 -13.21 3.56 4.58
C PHE A 214 -12.02 3.61 3.61
N GLY A 215 -11.57 2.46 3.12
CA GLY A 215 -10.52 2.38 2.10
C GLY A 215 -10.91 3.06 0.78
N PHE A 216 -12.15 2.89 0.33
CA PHE A 216 -12.68 3.64 -0.81
C PHE A 216 -12.71 5.14 -0.54
N PHE A 217 -13.12 5.56 0.66
CA PHE A 217 -13.08 6.97 1.06
C PHE A 217 -11.65 7.53 1.00
N LEU A 218 -10.64 6.80 1.49
CA LEU A 218 -9.23 7.21 1.37
C LEU A 218 -8.80 7.33 -0.10
N SER A 219 -9.18 6.37 -0.94
CA SER A 219 -8.84 6.38 -2.37
C SER A 219 -9.49 7.53 -3.12
N LEU A 220 -10.75 7.84 -2.81
CA LEU A 220 -11.44 9.01 -3.36
C LEU A 220 -10.81 10.33 -2.86
N SER A 221 -10.46 10.40 -1.57
CA SER A 221 -9.79 11.56 -1.00
C SER A 221 -8.45 11.84 -1.70
N ASP A 222 -7.68 10.80 -2.01
CA ASP A 222 -6.44 10.92 -2.79
C ASP A 222 -6.68 11.55 -4.17
N MET A 223 -7.74 11.14 -4.84
CA MET A 223 -8.09 11.65 -6.18
C MET A 223 -8.38 13.17 -6.18
N TYR A 224 -8.87 13.73 -5.08
CA TYR A 224 -9.14 15.16 -4.96
C TYR A 224 -7.98 15.94 -4.33
N ILE A 225 -7.36 15.42 -3.28
CA ILE A 225 -6.30 16.09 -2.54
C ILE A 225 -5.03 16.26 -3.39
N ARG A 226 -4.67 15.22 -4.16
CA ARG A 226 -3.44 15.22 -4.96
C ARG A 226 -3.40 16.33 -6.02
N PRO A 227 -4.43 16.50 -6.90
CA PRO A 227 -4.46 17.62 -7.86
C PRO A 227 -4.53 18.98 -7.17
N ALA A 228 -5.30 19.11 -6.08
CA ALA A 228 -5.43 20.36 -5.34
C ALA A 228 -4.09 20.84 -4.76
N LEU A 229 -3.27 19.92 -4.25
CA LEU A 229 -1.93 20.25 -3.74
C LEU A 229 -0.93 20.48 -4.87
N SER A 230 -0.97 19.69 -5.93
CA SER A 230 -0.04 19.85 -7.06
C SER A 230 -0.26 21.16 -7.80
N SER A 231 -1.50 21.61 -7.98
CA SER A 231 -1.83 22.87 -8.65
C SER A 231 -1.36 24.11 -7.89
N HIS A 232 -1.24 24.03 -6.57
CA HIS A 232 -0.81 25.16 -5.75
C HIS A 232 0.72 25.40 -5.84
N TYR A 233 1.50 24.38 -6.24
CA TYR A 233 2.95 24.46 -6.38
C TYR A 233 3.42 24.51 -7.84
N ALA A 234 2.53 24.32 -8.78
CA ALA A 234 2.80 24.52 -10.19
C ALA A 234 2.15 25.82 -10.64
N ASP A 235 2.95 26.88 -10.83
CA ASP A 235 2.59 28.03 -11.67
C ASP A 235 2.53 27.58 -13.16
N ILE A 236 1.81 26.47 -13.41
CA ILE A 236 1.56 26.02 -14.78
C ILE A 236 0.37 26.85 -15.27
N HIS A 237 0.66 27.86 -16.07
CA HIS A 237 -0.33 28.57 -16.82
C HIS A 237 -1.06 27.53 -17.70
N PRO A 238 -2.36 27.34 -17.57
CA PRO A 238 -3.09 26.49 -18.50
C PRO A 238 -3.03 27.13 -19.87
N LEU A 239 -2.39 26.45 -20.82
CA LEU A 239 -2.45 26.80 -22.24
C LEU A 239 -3.87 26.60 -22.76
#